data_0b0f58fb8fa4425a70db953a6201ac4c
#
_entry.id   0b0f58fb8fa4425a70db953a6201ac4c
#
_cell.length_a   1.000
_cell.length_b   1.000
_cell.length_c   1.000
_cell.angle_alpha   90.00
_cell.angle_beta   90.00
_cell.angle_gamma   90.00
#
_symmetry.space_group_name_H-M   'P 1'
#
loop_
_entity.id
_entity.type
_entity.pdbx_description
1 polymer ?
#
loop_
_entity_poly.entity_id
_entity_poly.type
_entity_poly.pdbx_seq_one_letter_code
_entity_poly.pdbx_strand_id
1 'polypeptide(L)'
;MNPQFVLAVAVGGAIGSVARYLVAIGSGKLFGTNFPWGILIINVTGSFLIGLLVGLFALKWDLPQAVRIFLTVGICGGYTTFSTFSLDAFYLMERGAWPSSLAYMLGSVVYRSGRWHSRSGSREVSRRGHRRLPGWLPAARQAARRLVPKQR
;
A
#
# COMPACT_ATOMS: atom_id res chain seq x y z
N MET A 1 -7.82 13.01 23.42
CA MET A 1 -7.22 13.25 22.07
C MET A 1 -7.45 14.69 21.68
N ASN A 2 -6.42 15.40 21.20
CA ASN A 2 -6.59 16.80 20.77
C ASN A 2 -7.21 16.82 19.36
N PRO A 3 -8.41 17.41 19.17
CA PRO A 3 -9.09 17.42 17.87
C PRO A 3 -8.30 18.14 16.78
N GLN A 4 -7.47 19.12 17.15
CA GLN A 4 -6.60 19.83 16.22
C GLN A 4 -5.57 18.89 15.55
N PHE A 5 -5.04 17.90 16.28
CA PHE A 5 -4.09 16.94 15.71
C PHE A 5 -4.77 15.96 14.76
N VAL A 6 -5.99 15.53 15.10
CA VAL A 6 -6.80 14.68 14.21
C VAL A 6 -7.12 15.40 12.90
N LEU A 7 -7.53 16.66 12.99
CA LEU A 7 -7.80 17.50 11.81
C LEU A 7 -6.54 17.72 10.97
N ALA A 8 -5.39 18.00 11.62
CA ALA A 8 -4.11 18.17 10.95
C ALA A 8 -3.73 16.91 10.15
N VAL A 9 -3.89 15.70 10.75
CA VAL A 9 -3.64 14.44 10.07
C VAL A 9 -4.61 14.21 8.91
N ALA A 10 -5.91 14.48 9.12
CA ALA A 10 -6.93 14.26 8.10
C ALA A 10 -6.71 15.13 6.86
N VAL A 11 -6.52 16.43 7.06
CA VAL A 11 -6.29 17.38 5.95
C VAL A 11 -4.95 17.13 5.28
N GLY A 12 -3.88 16.97 6.05
CA GLY A 12 -2.56 16.65 5.51
C GLY A 12 -2.54 15.32 4.76
N GLY A 13 -3.21 14.30 5.31
CA GLY A 13 -3.32 12.99 4.69
C GLY A 13 -4.09 13.00 3.38
N ALA A 14 -5.17 13.79 3.29
CA ALA A 14 -5.90 14.00 2.04
C ALA A 14 -4.99 14.63 0.97
N ILE A 15 -4.27 15.70 1.30
CA ILE A 15 -3.32 16.37 0.40
C ILE A 15 -2.22 15.39 -0.05
N GLY A 16 -1.60 14.69 0.89
CA GLY A 16 -0.54 13.71 0.60
C GLY A 16 -1.02 12.56 -0.30
N SER A 17 -2.22 12.03 -0.04
CA SER A 17 -2.81 10.96 -0.85
C SER A 17 -3.13 11.39 -2.28
N VAL A 18 -3.65 12.61 -2.47
CA VAL A 18 -3.88 13.19 -3.80
C VAL A 18 -2.55 13.39 -4.54
N ALA A 19 -1.55 13.97 -3.87
CA ALA A 19 -0.22 14.15 -4.46
C ALA A 19 0.40 12.80 -4.90
N ARG A 20 0.31 11.77 -4.06
CA ARG A 20 0.74 10.40 -4.41
C ARG A 20 0.05 9.88 -5.66
N TYR A 21 -1.27 10.04 -5.74
CA TYR A 21 -2.06 9.59 -6.88
C TYR A 21 -1.61 10.26 -8.18
N LEU A 22 -1.41 11.58 -8.16
CA LEU A 22 -0.95 12.34 -9.31
C LEU A 22 0.45 11.92 -9.77
N VAL A 23 1.39 11.72 -8.84
CA VAL A 23 2.74 11.24 -9.16
C VAL A 23 2.71 9.82 -9.72
N ALA A 24 1.88 8.93 -9.16
CA ALA A 24 1.73 7.57 -9.66
C ALA A 24 1.22 7.54 -11.12
N ILE A 25 0.19 8.32 -11.43
CA ILE A 25 -0.34 8.41 -12.81
C ILE A 25 0.69 9.08 -13.75
N GLY A 26 1.27 10.20 -13.34
CA GLY A 26 2.27 10.91 -14.13
C GLY A 26 3.47 10.02 -14.47
N SER A 27 3.98 9.30 -13.48
CA SER A 27 5.08 8.36 -13.67
C SER A 27 4.73 7.22 -14.63
N GLY A 28 3.52 6.66 -14.54
CA GLY A 28 3.05 5.62 -15.44
C GLY A 28 2.96 6.09 -16.88
N LYS A 29 2.56 7.34 -17.10
CA LYS A 29 2.51 7.95 -18.44
C LYS A 29 3.90 8.24 -19.02
N LEU A 30 4.85 8.65 -18.18
CA LEU A 30 6.20 9.04 -18.62
C LEU A 30 7.13 7.84 -18.82
N PHE A 31 7.10 6.88 -17.92
CA PHE A 31 8.06 5.77 -17.87
C PHE A 31 7.45 4.40 -18.22
N GLY A 32 6.14 4.37 -18.51
CA GLY A 32 5.43 3.12 -18.77
C GLY A 32 5.14 2.31 -17.50
N THR A 33 4.56 1.11 -17.69
CA THR A 33 4.04 0.26 -16.60
C THR A 33 4.88 -1.00 -16.33
N ASN A 34 5.97 -1.21 -17.07
CA ASN A 34 6.82 -2.40 -16.94
C ASN A 34 7.57 -2.47 -15.61
N PHE A 35 7.79 -1.32 -14.96
CA PHE A 35 8.43 -1.20 -13.65
C PHE A 35 7.63 -0.21 -12.79
N PRO A 36 7.51 -0.39 -11.46
CA PRO A 36 6.72 0.47 -10.58
C PRO A 36 7.43 1.80 -10.26
N TRP A 37 7.77 2.59 -11.31
CA TRP A 37 8.46 3.87 -11.20
C TRP A 37 7.75 4.84 -10.25
N GLY A 38 6.41 4.88 -10.32
CA GLY A 38 5.61 5.76 -9.47
C GLY A 38 5.84 5.50 -7.98
N ILE A 39 5.83 4.22 -7.58
CA ILE A 39 6.06 3.83 -6.17
C ILE A 39 7.49 4.15 -5.75
N LEU A 40 8.47 3.88 -6.62
CA LEU A 40 9.86 4.20 -6.33
C LEU A 40 10.06 5.70 -6.12
N ILE A 41 9.58 6.53 -7.03
CA ILE A 41 9.68 8.00 -6.96
C ILE A 41 9.00 8.51 -5.69
N ILE A 42 7.78 8.07 -5.41
CA ILE A 42 7.02 8.46 -4.22
C ILE A 42 7.78 8.11 -2.95
N ASN A 43 8.34 6.91 -2.87
CA ASN A 43 9.05 6.47 -1.67
C ASN A 43 10.40 7.20 -1.49
N VAL A 44 11.16 7.41 -2.56
CA VAL A 44 12.43 8.14 -2.51
C VAL A 44 12.19 9.60 -2.13
N THR A 45 11.30 10.29 -2.84
CA THR A 45 11.01 11.71 -2.57
C THR A 45 10.37 11.91 -1.21
N GLY A 46 9.49 11.02 -0.79
CA GLY A 46 8.85 11.10 0.52
C GLY A 46 9.80 10.80 1.68
N SER A 47 10.70 9.83 1.54
CA SER A 47 11.74 9.55 2.55
C SER A 47 12.72 10.71 2.66
N PHE A 48 13.08 11.33 1.55
CA PHE A 48 13.90 12.54 1.54
C PHE A 48 13.20 13.71 2.25
N LEU A 49 11.92 13.94 1.93
CA LEU A 49 11.14 15.03 2.49
C LEU A 49 10.97 14.90 4.02
N ILE A 50 10.64 13.69 4.50
CA ILE A 50 10.48 13.48 5.95
C ILE A 50 11.82 13.62 6.69
N GLY A 51 12.93 13.13 6.12
CA GLY A 51 14.27 13.29 6.68
C GLY A 51 14.66 14.76 6.77
N LEU A 52 14.38 15.54 5.71
CA LEU A 52 14.61 16.99 5.69
C LEU A 52 13.81 17.71 6.77
N LEU A 53 12.51 17.41 6.88
CA LEU A 53 11.63 18.02 7.89
C LEU A 53 12.11 17.71 9.31
N VAL A 54 12.47 16.45 9.59
CA VAL A 54 12.99 16.04 10.90
C VAL A 54 14.30 16.77 11.22
N GLY A 55 15.22 16.88 10.25
CA GLY A 55 16.46 17.64 10.39
C GLY A 55 16.21 19.13 10.67
N LEU A 56 15.30 19.77 9.95
CA LEU A 56 14.91 21.17 10.18
C LEU A 56 14.30 21.38 11.57
N PHE A 57 13.46 20.44 12.05
CA PHE A 57 12.88 20.51 13.39
C PHE A 57 13.95 20.36 14.49
N ALA A 58 14.98 19.54 14.25
CA ALA A 58 16.12 19.40 15.17
C ALA A 58 16.97 20.69 15.24
N LEU A 59 17.04 21.46 14.16
CA LEU A 59 17.76 22.74 14.09
C LEU A 59 17.00 23.93 14.71
N LYS A 60 16.05 23.66 15.61
CA LYS A 60 15.24 24.68 16.32
C LYS A 60 14.23 25.45 15.48
N TRP A 61 13.71 24.84 14.44
CA TRP A 61 12.50 25.36 13.79
C TRP A 61 11.31 25.13 14.72
N ASP A 62 11.02 26.14 15.54
CA ASP A 62 10.01 26.06 16.61
C ASP A 62 8.60 26.23 16.03
N LEU A 63 8.17 25.18 15.30
CA LEU A 63 6.82 25.13 14.77
C LEU A 63 5.85 24.53 15.78
N PRO A 64 4.60 25.03 15.83
CA PRO A 64 3.54 24.41 16.63
C PRO A 64 3.40 22.92 16.35
N GLN A 65 3.14 22.14 17.39
CA GLN A 65 3.05 20.67 17.26
C GLN A 65 2.03 20.23 16.21
N ALA A 66 0.92 20.95 16.06
CA ALA A 66 -0.09 20.66 15.03
C ALA A 66 0.49 20.77 13.61
N VAL A 67 1.36 21.75 13.35
CA VAL A 67 2.03 21.92 12.04
C VAL A 67 3.05 20.81 11.80
N ARG A 68 3.82 20.42 12.80
CA ARG A 68 4.73 19.27 12.69
C ARG A 68 3.97 18.00 12.34
N ILE A 69 2.87 17.70 13.04
CA ILE A 69 2.01 16.55 12.77
C ILE A 69 1.39 16.64 11.37
N PHE A 70 0.91 17.81 10.96
CA PHE A 70 0.35 18.05 9.64
C PHE A 70 1.35 17.70 8.53
N LEU A 71 2.59 18.17 8.63
CA LEU A 71 3.62 17.96 7.64
C LEU A 71 4.12 16.51 7.61
N THR A 72 4.44 15.94 8.78
CA THR A 72 5.06 14.60 8.85
C THR A 72 4.04 13.49 8.74
N VAL A 73 3.08 13.42 9.67
CA VAL A 73 2.08 12.34 9.73
C VAL A 73 1.00 12.55 8.67
N GLY A 74 0.56 13.79 8.46
CA GLY A 74 -0.44 14.12 7.45
C GLY A 74 0.17 14.00 6.03
N ILE A 75 0.88 15.02 5.59
CA ILE A 75 1.34 15.10 4.19
C ILE A 75 2.28 13.96 3.84
N CYS A 76 3.40 13.80 4.54
CA CYS A 76 4.38 12.76 4.20
C CYS A 76 3.81 11.36 4.41
N GLY A 77 3.05 11.12 5.48
CA GLY A 77 2.39 9.84 5.74
C GLY A 77 1.31 9.49 4.71
N GLY A 78 0.55 10.47 4.23
CA GLY A 78 -0.41 10.30 3.14
C GLY A 78 0.23 10.12 1.77
N TYR A 79 1.33 10.84 1.51
CA TYR A 79 2.07 10.77 0.26
C TYR A 79 2.79 9.44 0.05
N THR A 80 3.45 8.90 1.07
CA THR A 80 4.23 7.67 0.96
C THR A 80 3.77 6.60 1.95
N THR A 81 3.86 5.35 1.53
CA THR A 81 3.59 4.19 2.38
C THR A 81 4.84 3.74 3.15
N PHE A 82 6.01 4.20 2.75
CA PHE A 82 7.31 3.71 3.24
C PHE A 82 8.02 4.68 4.18
N SER A 83 7.60 5.96 4.23
CA SER A 83 8.31 6.99 4.99
C SER A 83 8.27 6.77 6.50
N THR A 84 7.14 6.36 7.04
CA THR A 84 7.01 6.05 8.48
C THR A 84 7.90 4.86 8.86
N PHE A 85 7.91 3.82 8.03
CA PHE A 85 8.79 2.67 8.21
C PHE A 85 10.28 3.06 8.18
N SER A 86 10.67 3.88 7.22
CA SER A 86 12.07 4.37 7.12
C SER A 86 12.45 5.24 8.31
N LEU A 87 11.54 6.08 8.79
CA LEU A 87 11.76 6.94 9.95
C LEU A 87 11.90 6.14 11.23
N ASP A 88 11.03 5.17 11.47
CA ASP A 88 11.10 4.29 12.64
C ASP A 88 12.41 3.48 12.66
N ALA A 89 12.80 2.94 11.48
CA ALA A 89 14.08 2.25 11.35
C ALA A 89 15.27 3.18 11.66
N PHE A 90 15.24 4.43 11.17
CA PHE A 90 16.27 5.42 11.42
C PHE A 90 16.37 5.79 12.90
N TYR A 91 15.25 6.05 13.58
CA TYR A 91 15.25 6.34 15.02
C TYR A 91 15.79 5.19 15.87
N LEU A 92 15.51 3.94 15.48
CA LEU A 92 16.09 2.78 16.15
C LEU A 92 17.61 2.73 15.97
N MET A 93 18.12 3.08 14.79
CA MET A 93 19.56 3.16 14.51
C MET A 93 20.22 4.30 15.32
N GLU A 94 19.61 5.48 15.33
CA GLU A 94 20.13 6.66 16.04
C GLU A 94 20.24 6.42 17.56
N ARG A 95 19.33 5.63 18.13
CA ARG A 95 19.37 5.18 19.52
C ARG A 95 20.37 4.06 19.79
N GLY A 96 21.16 3.65 18.81
CA GLY A 96 22.11 2.54 18.92
C GLY A 96 21.47 1.14 18.92
N ALA A 97 20.15 1.05 18.70
CA ALA A 97 19.41 -0.22 18.71
C ALA A 97 19.43 -0.91 17.33
N TRP A 98 20.62 -1.10 16.77
CA TRP A 98 20.81 -1.71 15.44
C TRP A 98 20.15 -3.07 15.26
N PRO A 99 20.24 -4.03 16.22
CA PRO A 99 19.56 -5.31 16.07
C PRO A 99 18.05 -5.17 15.99
N SER A 100 17.47 -4.24 16.77
CA SER A 100 16.03 -3.97 16.76
C SER A 100 15.58 -3.33 15.44
N SER A 101 16.40 -2.45 14.87
CA SER A 101 16.13 -1.85 13.55
C SER A 101 16.13 -2.92 12.47
N LEU A 102 17.13 -3.79 12.44
CA LEU A 102 17.20 -4.91 11.48
C LEU A 102 16.03 -5.87 11.65
N ALA A 103 15.70 -6.25 12.89
CA ALA A 103 14.55 -7.11 13.19
C ALA A 103 13.23 -6.49 12.73
N TYR A 104 13.05 -5.17 12.94
CA TYR A 104 11.88 -4.42 12.48
C TYR A 104 11.79 -4.41 10.95
N MET A 105 12.89 -4.12 10.25
CA MET A 105 12.93 -4.11 8.79
C MET A 105 12.62 -5.50 8.19
N LEU A 106 13.32 -6.52 8.64
CA LEU A 106 13.15 -7.89 8.15
C LEU A 106 11.77 -8.46 8.54
N GLY A 107 11.36 -8.28 9.80
CA GLY A 107 10.07 -8.75 10.29
C GLY A 107 8.90 -8.14 9.55
N SER A 108 8.95 -6.84 9.23
CA SER A 108 7.91 -6.15 8.48
C SER A 108 7.78 -6.68 7.05
N VAL A 109 8.88 -7.00 6.39
CA VAL A 109 8.90 -7.55 5.03
C VAL A 109 8.43 -9.00 5.02
N VAL A 110 8.97 -9.84 5.91
CA VAL A 110 8.62 -11.28 5.99
C VAL A 110 7.17 -11.49 6.38
N TYR A 111 6.67 -10.77 7.40
CA TYR A 111 5.27 -10.86 7.82
C TYR A 111 4.30 -10.46 6.70
N ARG A 112 4.61 -9.41 5.97
CA ARG A 112 3.78 -8.96 4.84
C ARG A 112 3.77 -9.96 3.70
N SER A 113 4.93 -10.54 3.37
CA SER A 113 5.07 -11.53 2.30
C SER A 113 4.41 -12.87 2.66
N GLY A 114 4.55 -13.34 3.91
CA GLY A 114 3.94 -14.58 4.38
C GLY A 114 2.40 -14.55 4.36
N ARG A 115 1.79 -13.43 4.73
CA ARG A 115 0.31 -13.24 4.67
C ARG A 115 -0.24 -13.25 3.24
N TRP A 116 0.52 -12.83 2.26
CA TRP A 116 0.10 -12.89 0.86
C TRP A 116 0.04 -14.34 0.37
N HIS A 117 1.05 -15.13 0.66
CA HIS A 117 1.13 -16.54 0.25
C HIS A 117 0.00 -17.39 0.84
N SER A 118 -0.30 -17.23 2.13
CA SER A 118 -1.38 -17.98 2.78
C SER A 118 -2.78 -17.64 2.22
N ARG A 119 -3.01 -16.38 1.83
CA ARG A 119 -4.29 -15.95 1.24
C ARG A 119 -4.48 -16.37 -0.21
N SER A 120 -3.40 -16.44 -1.00
CA SER A 120 -3.48 -16.90 -2.40
C SER A 120 -3.74 -18.41 -2.47
N GLY A 121 -3.10 -19.21 -1.64
CA GLY A 121 -3.35 -20.66 -1.54
C GLY A 121 -4.78 -20.99 -1.15
N SER A 122 -5.34 -20.30 -0.15
CA SER A 122 -6.73 -20.52 0.31
C SER A 122 -7.79 -20.17 -0.74
N ARG A 123 -7.52 -19.15 -1.57
CA ARG A 123 -8.45 -18.76 -2.65
C ARG A 123 -8.41 -19.72 -3.83
N GLU A 124 -7.27 -20.31 -4.13
CA GLU A 124 -7.12 -21.31 -5.21
C GLU A 124 -7.83 -22.62 -4.87
N VAL A 125 -7.69 -23.10 -3.64
CA VAL A 125 -8.41 -24.30 -3.13
C VAL A 125 -9.92 -24.06 -3.13
N SER A 126 -10.40 -22.89 -2.70
CA SER A 126 -11.83 -22.56 -2.71
C SER A 126 -12.42 -22.49 -4.13
N ARG A 127 -11.66 -22.00 -5.11
CA ARG A 127 -12.11 -21.94 -6.52
C ARG A 127 -12.15 -23.29 -7.20
N ARG A 128 -11.30 -24.25 -6.84
CA ARG A 128 -11.34 -25.63 -7.36
C ARG A 128 -12.51 -26.44 -6.80
N GLY A 129 -12.92 -26.16 -5.53
CA GLY A 129 -14.05 -26.84 -4.90
C GLY A 129 -15.43 -26.44 -5.46
N HIS A 130 -15.55 -25.27 -6.08
CA HIS A 130 -16.84 -24.74 -6.56
C HIS A 130 -17.09 -24.85 -8.08
N ARG A 131 -16.24 -25.55 -8.82
CA ARG A 131 -16.60 -25.94 -10.20
C ARG A 131 -17.53 -27.16 -10.20
N ARG A 132 -18.59 -27.13 -9.43
CA ARG A 132 -19.78 -27.96 -9.77
C ARG A 132 -20.43 -27.27 -10.96
N LEU A 133 -20.50 -28.00 -12.08
CA LEU A 133 -21.24 -27.56 -13.25
C LEU A 133 -22.67 -27.19 -12.78
N PRO A 134 -23.24 -26.07 -13.26
CA PRO A 134 -24.58 -25.67 -12.87
C PRO A 134 -25.55 -26.81 -13.16
N GLY A 135 -26.42 -27.15 -12.20
CA GLY A 135 -27.32 -28.31 -12.25
C GLY A 135 -28.30 -28.35 -13.44
N TRP A 136 -28.40 -27.24 -14.18
CA TRP A 136 -29.21 -27.13 -15.42
C TRP A 136 -28.50 -27.64 -16.68
N LEU A 137 -27.17 -27.77 -16.67
CA LEU A 137 -26.37 -28.19 -17.85
C LEU A 137 -26.79 -29.60 -18.39
N PRO A 138 -27.06 -30.59 -17.55
CA PRO A 138 -27.54 -31.88 -18.06
C PRO A 138 -28.93 -31.78 -18.74
N ALA A 139 -29.82 -30.98 -18.17
CA ALA A 139 -31.15 -30.77 -18.75
C ALA A 139 -31.10 -30.01 -20.09
N ALA A 140 -30.25 -29.00 -20.20
CA ALA A 140 -30.04 -28.27 -21.45
C ALA A 140 -29.46 -29.15 -22.55
N ARG A 141 -28.53 -30.07 -22.26
CA ARG A 141 -27.97 -31.03 -23.21
C ARG A 141 -29.03 -32.05 -23.65
N GLN A 142 -29.94 -32.47 -22.79
CA GLN A 142 -30.99 -33.39 -23.11
C GLN A 142 -32.08 -32.74 -24.02
N ALA A 143 -32.39 -31.46 -23.75
CA ALA A 143 -33.29 -30.67 -24.61
C ALA A 143 -32.71 -30.45 -26.00
N ALA A 144 -31.42 -30.12 -26.10
CA ALA A 144 -30.73 -29.92 -27.37
C ALA A 144 -30.69 -31.22 -28.23
N ARG A 145 -30.53 -32.39 -27.62
CA ARG A 145 -30.58 -33.70 -28.34
C ARG A 145 -31.95 -34.03 -28.90
N ARG A 146 -33.04 -33.49 -28.34
CA ARG A 146 -34.42 -33.73 -28.83
C ARG A 146 -34.78 -32.82 -30.04
N LEU A 147 -34.00 -31.76 -30.23
CA LEU A 147 -34.22 -30.78 -31.33
C LEU A 147 -33.48 -31.11 -32.63
N VAL A 148 -32.57 -32.10 -32.60
CA VAL A 148 -31.90 -32.53 -33.82
C VAL A 148 -32.76 -33.56 -34.56
N PRO A 149 -33.33 -33.26 -35.72
CA PRO A 149 -34.14 -34.21 -36.49
C PRO A 149 -33.24 -35.38 -36.96
N LYS A 150 -33.70 -36.62 -36.70
CA LYS A 150 -33.10 -37.84 -37.28
C LYS A 150 -33.20 -37.73 -38.80
N GLN A 151 -32.11 -37.40 -39.47
CA GLN A 151 -32.05 -37.62 -40.89
C GLN A 151 -32.02 -39.10 -41.19
N ARG A 152 -33.05 -39.55 -41.89
CA ARG A 152 -33.09 -40.87 -42.57
C ARG A 152 -32.35 -40.79 -43.88
#